data_38e3d591946e47e8661fa91b5d25e940
#
_entry.id   38e3d591946e47e8661fa91b5d25e940
#
_cell.length_a   1.000
_cell.length_b   1.000
_cell.length_c   1.000
_cell.angle_alpha   90.00
_cell.angle_beta   90.00
_cell.angle_gamma   90.00
#
_symmetry.space_group_name_H-M   'P 1'
#
loop_
_entity.id
_entity.type
_entity.pdbx_description
1 polymer ?
#
loop_
_entity_poly.entity_id
_entity_poly.type
_entity_poly.pdbx_seq_one_letter_code
_entity_poly.pdbx_strand_id
1 'polypeptide(L)'
;MSRPIAIVCALGALVAAGCGGEVEVPKDDQPAHAGAVLFYQHCSGCHSLDAANAYGSKPPGQLQGGDRTNGPNFNIRKVTRDDVLFAIRNGGFSGAIMPANVVVGRDAEKVADFLAEYSGGKKAQ
;
A
#
# COMPACT_ATOMS: atom_id res chain seq x y z
N MET A 1 -41.18 35.89 -36.41
CA MET A 1 -41.18 35.51 -34.97
C MET A 1 -40.26 34.27 -34.79
N SER A 2 -39.00 34.50 -34.53
CA SER A 2 -38.00 33.42 -34.43
C SER A 2 -37.68 33.17 -32.94
N ARG A 3 -37.97 31.97 -32.46
CA ARG A 3 -37.65 31.55 -31.08
C ARG A 3 -36.21 31.00 -31.03
N PRO A 4 -35.34 31.48 -30.16
CA PRO A 4 -34.02 30.87 -29.99
C PRO A 4 -34.13 29.59 -29.17
N ILE A 5 -33.57 28.50 -29.70
CA ILE A 5 -33.40 27.24 -29.01
C ILE A 5 -32.14 27.38 -28.15
N ALA A 6 -32.32 27.39 -26.82
CA ALA A 6 -31.23 27.35 -25.87
C ALA A 6 -30.73 25.90 -25.75
N ILE A 7 -29.54 25.64 -26.25
CA ILE A 7 -28.84 24.37 -26.07
C ILE A 7 -28.15 24.42 -24.70
N VAL A 8 -28.71 23.70 -23.73
CA VAL A 8 -28.08 23.49 -22.42
C VAL A 8 -27.08 22.37 -22.57
N CYS A 9 -25.80 22.70 -22.66
CA CYS A 9 -24.69 21.72 -22.53
C CYS A 9 -24.56 21.32 -21.07
N ALA A 10 -25.12 20.16 -20.71
CA ALA A 10 -24.86 19.53 -19.45
C ALA A 10 -23.44 18.91 -19.49
N LEU A 11 -22.45 19.58 -18.89
CA LEU A 11 -21.15 18.99 -18.61
C LEU A 11 -21.34 17.92 -17.51
N GLY A 12 -21.41 16.68 -17.92
CA GLY A 12 -21.32 15.55 -17.02
C GLY A 12 -19.89 15.44 -16.50
N ALA A 13 -19.66 15.77 -15.24
CA ALA A 13 -18.41 15.48 -14.54
C ALA A 13 -18.27 13.96 -14.43
N LEU A 14 -17.44 13.33 -15.26
CA LEU A 14 -16.98 11.95 -15.03
C LEU A 14 -16.10 11.96 -13.78
N VAL A 15 -16.67 11.58 -12.66
CA VAL A 15 -15.90 11.20 -11.47
C VAL A 15 -15.25 9.86 -11.83
N ALA A 16 -13.98 9.89 -12.22
CA ALA A 16 -13.17 8.68 -12.32
C ALA A 16 -13.03 8.11 -10.89
N ALA A 17 -13.90 7.17 -10.52
CA ALA A 17 -13.70 6.35 -9.35
C ALA A 17 -12.43 5.53 -9.60
N GLY A 18 -11.31 5.99 -9.06
CA GLY A 18 -10.05 5.24 -9.07
C GLY A 18 -10.28 3.91 -8.34
N CYS A 19 -10.21 2.81 -9.06
CA CYS A 19 -10.23 1.45 -8.51
C CYS A 19 -8.89 1.13 -7.83
N GLY A 20 -8.43 1.97 -6.91
CA GLY A 20 -7.37 1.66 -5.97
C GLY A 20 -8.05 1.22 -4.67
N GLY A 21 -7.85 -0.03 -4.24
CA GLY A 21 -8.37 -0.49 -2.96
C GLY A 21 -7.87 0.44 -1.86
N GLU A 22 -8.77 0.90 -1.01
CA GLU A 22 -8.44 1.73 0.13
C GLU A 22 -7.71 0.87 1.17
N VAL A 23 -6.65 1.41 1.79
CA VAL A 23 -5.96 0.71 2.89
C VAL A 23 -6.91 0.53 4.08
N GLU A 24 -6.78 -0.57 4.82
CA GLU A 24 -7.69 -0.87 5.94
C GLU A 24 -7.40 -0.04 7.20
N VAL A 25 -6.21 0.54 7.31
CA VAL A 25 -5.85 1.39 8.45
C VAL A 25 -6.70 2.67 8.44
N PRO A 26 -7.39 2.98 9.55
CA PRO A 26 -8.26 4.16 9.64
C PRO A 26 -7.54 5.48 9.37
N LYS A 27 -8.23 6.43 8.76
CA LYS A 27 -7.67 7.75 8.40
C LYS A 27 -7.38 8.64 9.62
N ASP A 28 -7.97 8.37 10.74
CA ASP A 28 -7.73 9.07 12.01
C ASP A 28 -6.46 8.59 12.69
N ASP A 29 -5.98 7.38 12.40
CA ASP A 29 -4.62 6.94 12.75
C ASP A 29 -3.62 7.43 11.71
N GLN A 30 -3.37 8.74 11.71
CA GLN A 30 -2.61 9.42 10.66
C GLN A 30 -1.20 8.86 10.42
N PRO A 31 -0.36 8.57 11.43
CA PRO A 31 0.96 8.01 11.19
C PRO A 31 0.91 6.64 10.51
N ALA A 32 0.07 5.74 11.02
CA ALA A 32 -0.07 4.39 10.48
C ALA A 32 -0.74 4.39 9.10
N HIS A 33 -1.80 5.20 8.91
CA HIS A 33 -2.46 5.34 7.62
C HIS A 33 -1.50 5.82 6.53
N ALA A 34 -0.71 6.85 6.80
CA ALA A 34 0.29 7.35 5.86
C ALA A 34 1.34 6.28 5.51
N GLY A 35 1.79 5.51 6.51
CA GLY A 35 2.69 4.37 6.30
C GLY A 35 2.06 3.27 5.45
N ALA A 36 0.79 2.94 5.69
CA ALA A 36 0.04 1.96 4.91
C ALA A 36 -0.13 2.38 3.45
N VAL A 37 -0.44 3.65 3.20
CA VAL A 37 -0.56 4.19 1.84
C VAL A 37 0.77 4.12 1.10
N LEU A 38 1.87 4.52 1.74
CA LEU A 38 3.22 4.43 1.15
C LEU A 38 3.63 2.98 0.88
N PHE A 39 3.31 2.07 1.80
CA PHE A 39 3.53 0.64 1.60
C PHE A 39 2.74 0.12 0.39
N TYR A 40 1.47 0.48 0.28
CA TYR A 40 0.65 0.10 -0.87
C TYR A 40 1.26 0.59 -2.18
N GLN A 41 1.70 1.85 -2.23
CA GLN A 41 2.23 2.47 -3.44
C GLN A 41 3.59 1.89 -3.89
N HIS A 42 4.46 1.54 -2.94
CA HIS A 42 5.86 1.21 -3.23
C HIS A 42 6.22 -0.26 -3.00
N CYS A 43 5.45 -0.99 -2.22
CA CYS A 43 5.82 -2.32 -1.73
C CYS A 43 4.81 -3.41 -2.14
N SER A 44 3.55 -3.06 -2.41
CA SER A 44 2.45 -3.99 -2.62
C SER A 44 2.60 -4.90 -3.83
N GLY A 45 3.43 -4.54 -4.81
CA GLY A 45 3.69 -5.40 -5.98
C GLY A 45 4.47 -6.68 -5.65
N CYS A 46 5.18 -6.71 -4.52
CA CYS A 46 5.99 -7.84 -4.10
C CYS A 46 5.62 -8.36 -2.71
N HIS A 47 5.21 -7.47 -1.80
CA HIS A 47 4.89 -7.79 -0.42
C HIS A 47 3.39 -7.82 -0.18
N SER A 48 2.96 -8.69 0.73
CA SER A 48 1.56 -8.80 1.12
C SER A 48 1.36 -8.40 2.58
N LEU A 49 0.31 -7.61 2.82
CA LEU A 49 -0.15 -7.21 4.14
C LEU A 49 -1.60 -6.71 4.03
N ASP A 50 -2.53 -7.38 4.69
CA ASP A 50 -3.97 -7.09 4.62
C ASP A 50 -4.27 -5.65 5.06
N ALA A 51 -3.67 -5.18 6.15
CA ALA A 51 -3.85 -3.82 6.63
C ALA A 51 -3.53 -2.72 5.60
N ALA A 52 -2.67 -3.03 4.62
CA ALA A 52 -2.36 -2.15 3.49
C ALA A 52 -3.11 -2.52 2.21
N ASN A 53 -4.06 -3.44 2.25
CA ASN A 53 -4.76 -3.98 1.07
C ASN A 53 -3.77 -4.46 -0.02
N ALA A 54 -2.67 -5.09 0.41
CA ALA A 54 -1.57 -5.51 -0.43
C ALA A 54 -1.52 -7.05 -0.55
N TYR A 55 -1.50 -7.54 -1.77
CA TYR A 55 -1.57 -8.97 -2.09
C TYR A 55 -0.27 -9.52 -2.69
N GLY A 56 0.77 -8.71 -2.80
CA GLY A 56 2.04 -9.07 -3.41
C GLY A 56 1.89 -9.40 -4.90
N SER A 57 2.47 -10.51 -5.32
CA SER A 57 2.34 -10.99 -6.70
C SER A 57 1.06 -11.80 -6.95
N LYS A 58 0.16 -11.89 -5.97
CA LYS A 58 -1.14 -12.56 -6.12
C LYS A 58 -2.21 -11.56 -6.56
N PRO A 59 -3.21 -12.02 -7.32
CA PRO A 59 -4.38 -11.19 -7.60
C PRO A 59 -5.12 -10.80 -6.31
N PRO A 60 -5.81 -9.65 -6.27
CA PRO A 60 -6.61 -9.25 -5.14
C PRO A 60 -7.60 -10.33 -4.70
N GLY A 61 -7.67 -10.60 -3.40
CA GLY A 61 -8.55 -11.60 -2.81
C GLY A 61 -8.11 -13.07 -3.00
N GLN A 62 -6.98 -13.32 -3.66
CA GLN A 62 -6.47 -14.69 -3.88
C GLN A 62 -5.30 -15.06 -2.96
N LEU A 63 -4.84 -14.15 -2.13
CA LEU A 63 -3.84 -14.44 -1.11
C LEU A 63 -4.48 -15.20 0.05
N GLN A 64 -3.92 -16.34 0.42
CA GLN A 64 -4.40 -17.14 1.55
C GLN A 64 -3.27 -17.38 2.53
N GLY A 65 -3.49 -17.00 3.79
CA GLY A 65 -2.61 -17.32 4.91
C GLY A 65 -1.14 -17.03 4.62
N GLY A 66 -0.34 -18.09 4.60
CA GLY A 66 1.10 -18.03 4.37
C GLY A 66 1.54 -18.15 2.92
N ASP A 67 0.66 -17.88 1.95
CA ASP A 67 1.02 -17.95 0.54
C ASP A 67 2.27 -17.14 0.22
N ARG A 68 3.13 -17.72 -0.59
CA ARG A 68 4.36 -17.05 -1.04
C ARG A 68 4.04 -16.04 -2.13
N THR A 69 4.65 -14.86 -2.00
CA THR A 69 4.67 -13.80 -3.00
C THR A 69 6.14 -13.50 -3.38
N ASN A 70 6.41 -12.54 -4.24
CA ASN A 70 7.78 -12.20 -4.62
C ASN A 70 8.61 -11.64 -3.45
N GLY A 71 7.96 -11.06 -2.45
CA GLY A 71 8.57 -10.64 -1.20
C GLY A 71 7.98 -11.37 0.02
N PRO A 72 8.51 -11.14 1.22
CA PRO A 72 7.92 -11.64 2.46
C PRO A 72 6.44 -11.27 2.61
N ASN A 73 5.65 -12.23 3.10
CA ASN A 73 4.27 -12.03 3.49
C ASN A 73 4.24 -11.51 4.94
N PHE A 74 3.93 -10.23 5.11
CA PHE A 74 3.91 -9.59 6.42
C PHE A 74 2.64 -9.87 7.23
N ASN A 75 1.65 -10.58 6.68
CA ASN A 75 0.54 -11.08 7.49
C ASN A 75 1.01 -12.13 8.51
N ILE A 76 2.07 -12.88 8.19
CA ILE A 76 2.61 -13.94 9.05
C ILE A 76 4.01 -13.64 9.58
N ARG A 77 4.74 -12.74 8.95
CA ARG A 77 6.11 -12.39 9.35
C ARG A 77 6.12 -11.07 10.11
N LYS A 78 6.46 -11.15 11.40
CA LYS A 78 6.74 -9.96 12.21
C LYS A 78 8.11 -9.40 11.87
N VAL A 79 8.20 -8.08 11.76
CA VAL A 79 9.45 -7.34 11.55
C VAL A 79 9.57 -6.20 12.55
N THR A 80 10.81 -5.79 12.82
CA THR A 80 11.09 -4.59 13.61
C THR A 80 11.27 -3.38 12.69
N ARG A 81 11.15 -2.18 13.27
CA ARG A 81 11.42 -0.92 12.57
C ARG A 81 12.82 -0.91 11.93
N ASP A 82 13.81 -1.36 12.67
CA ASP A 82 15.20 -1.34 12.22
C ASP A 82 15.45 -2.34 11.08
N ASP A 83 14.84 -3.54 11.13
CA ASP A 83 14.89 -4.51 10.04
C ASP A 83 14.32 -3.92 8.74
N VAL A 84 13.20 -3.21 8.84
CA VAL A 84 12.55 -2.58 7.69
C VAL A 84 13.43 -1.48 7.12
N LEU A 85 13.94 -0.57 7.96
CA LEU A 85 14.86 0.49 7.52
C LEU A 85 16.13 -0.07 6.90
N PHE A 86 16.68 -1.13 7.47
CA PHE A 86 17.84 -1.80 6.90
C PHE A 86 17.53 -2.36 5.50
N ALA A 87 16.41 -3.08 5.35
CA ALA A 87 16.01 -3.64 4.08
C ALA A 87 15.72 -2.55 3.01
N ILE A 88 15.05 -1.47 3.38
CA ILE A 88 14.79 -0.35 2.47
C ILE A 88 16.11 0.28 2.00
N ARG A 89 17.06 0.51 2.90
CA ARG A 89 18.33 1.19 2.57
C ARG A 89 19.29 0.33 1.76
N ASN A 90 19.31 -0.96 2.01
CA ASN A 90 20.29 -1.88 1.44
C ASN A 90 19.72 -2.78 0.33
N GLY A 91 18.40 -2.84 0.19
CA GLY A 91 17.73 -3.79 -0.69
C GLY A 91 17.52 -5.15 -0.05
N GLY A 92 16.98 -6.09 -0.82
CA GLY A 92 16.69 -7.45 -0.35
C GLY A 92 17.94 -8.25 0.00
N PHE A 93 17.78 -9.17 0.95
CA PHE A 93 18.87 -9.94 1.56
C PHE A 93 19.71 -10.78 0.58
N SER A 94 19.14 -11.15 -0.55
CA SER A 94 19.84 -11.96 -1.59
C SER A 94 20.21 -11.13 -2.81
N GLY A 95 20.23 -9.81 -2.70
CA GLY A 95 20.60 -8.90 -3.78
C GLY A 95 19.65 -8.91 -4.97
N ALA A 96 18.54 -9.64 -4.87
CA ALA A 96 17.89 -10.05 -6.07
C ALA A 96 16.82 -9.08 -6.57
N ILE A 97 15.77 -8.81 -5.83
CA ILE A 97 14.57 -8.22 -6.44
C ILE A 97 14.17 -6.90 -5.79
N MET A 98 14.36 -6.75 -4.49
CA MET A 98 14.04 -5.50 -3.80
C MET A 98 15.15 -4.47 -4.03
N PRO A 99 14.89 -3.38 -4.76
CA PRO A 99 15.90 -2.33 -4.95
C PRO A 99 16.17 -1.57 -3.65
N ALA A 100 17.42 -1.14 -3.46
CA ALA A 100 17.74 -0.25 -2.36
C ALA A 100 17.09 1.13 -2.57
N ASN A 101 16.74 1.79 -1.47
CA ASN A 101 16.17 3.14 -1.46
C ASN A 101 14.88 3.29 -2.29
N VAL A 102 14.04 2.24 -2.34
CA VAL A 102 12.73 2.26 -3.00
C VAL A 102 11.82 3.37 -2.45
N VAL A 103 12.03 3.75 -1.21
CA VAL A 103 11.47 4.92 -0.53
C VAL A 103 12.54 5.49 0.42
N VAL A 104 12.58 6.80 0.64
CA VAL A 104 13.68 7.45 1.37
C VAL A 104 13.19 8.45 2.42
N GLY A 105 14.10 8.86 3.32
CA GLY A 105 13.84 9.90 4.30
C GLY A 105 12.66 9.56 5.22
N ARG A 106 11.83 10.54 5.51
CA ARG A 106 10.66 10.39 6.41
C ARG A 106 9.63 9.40 5.91
N ASP A 107 9.54 9.19 4.62
CA ASP A 107 8.60 8.21 4.07
C ASP A 107 9.07 6.79 4.33
N ALA A 108 10.37 6.52 4.30
CA ALA A 108 10.92 5.24 4.74
C ALA A 108 10.64 4.99 6.24
N GLU A 109 10.73 6.03 7.07
CA GLU A 109 10.41 5.94 8.50
C GLU A 109 8.94 5.61 8.74
N LYS A 110 8.01 6.27 8.03
CA LYS A 110 6.56 5.98 8.13
C LYS A 110 6.24 4.54 7.74
N VAL A 111 6.86 4.02 6.66
CA VAL A 111 6.69 2.62 6.25
C VAL A 111 7.23 1.68 7.33
N ALA A 112 8.40 2.00 7.91
CA ALA A 112 9.01 1.19 8.95
C ALA A 112 8.18 1.16 10.23
N ASP A 113 7.65 2.31 10.67
CA ASP A 113 6.77 2.41 11.83
C ASP A 113 5.47 1.62 11.60
N PHE A 114 4.84 1.78 10.44
CA PHE A 114 3.65 1.01 10.05
C PHE A 114 3.90 -0.49 10.07
N LEU A 115 4.97 -0.97 9.44
CA LEU A 115 5.29 -2.40 9.41
C LEU A 115 5.65 -2.96 10.79
N ALA A 116 6.38 -2.19 11.60
CA ALA A 116 6.69 -2.58 12.98
C ALA A 116 5.42 -2.79 13.81
N GLU A 117 4.36 -2.05 13.52
CA GLU A 117 3.08 -2.18 14.21
C GLU A 117 2.20 -3.29 13.62
N TYR A 118 1.97 -3.29 12.32
CA TYR A 118 0.94 -4.11 11.67
C TYR A 118 1.42 -5.44 11.13
N SER A 119 2.71 -5.71 11.03
CA SER A 119 3.21 -7.01 10.59
C SER A 119 2.98 -8.11 11.63
N GLY A 120 2.91 -9.37 11.19
CA GLY A 120 2.68 -10.52 12.05
C GLY A 120 1.20 -10.73 12.41
N GLY A 121 0.29 -10.26 11.57
CA GLY A 121 -1.16 -10.53 11.68
C GLY A 121 -1.94 -9.58 12.57
N LYS A 122 -1.40 -8.40 12.92
CA LYS A 122 -2.22 -7.35 13.54
C LYS A 122 -3.22 -6.84 12.51
N LYS A 123 -4.50 -6.89 12.84
CA LYS A 123 -5.56 -6.30 12.00
C LYS A 123 -5.71 -4.82 12.30
N ALA A 124 -6.04 -4.03 11.29
CA ALA A 124 -6.55 -2.68 11.47
C ALA A 124 -7.88 -2.76 12.27
N GLN A 125 -8.05 -1.88 13.24
CA GLN A 125 -9.27 -1.80 14.08
C GLN A 125 -10.12 -0.63 13.61
#